data_b128a0c1e37ff50b0550e1237d4109f0
#
_entry.id   b128a0c1e37ff50b0550e1237d4109f0
#
_cell.length_a   1.000
_cell.length_b   1.000
_cell.length_c   1.000
_cell.angle_alpha   90.00
_cell.angle_beta   90.00
_cell.angle_gamma   90.00
#
_symmetry.space_group_name_H-M   'P 1'
#
loop_
_entity.id
_entity.type
_entity.pdbx_description
1 polymer ?
#
loop_
_entity_poly.entity_id
_entity_poly.type
_entity_poly.pdbx_seq_one_letter_code
_entity_poly.pdbx_strand_id
1 'polypeptide(L)'
;HGLMALLSAGLVLIFAAIHGEWSPMHRWNRALADASLVLVALSMGLGPLARLLRPAVLVLPYRRESGIYGCLLALAHAGIILVGWVEWDLMRLFGFEWNPELLSYVMFQQGFGLANAIGIAALLLAILLATTSSDAAMRRLGVSGWKFLQMGVLPLWWLSVAHVAYFLFMHFLSFHRATPEPNPLQYWFVGLVVLVLGLRLAAYLK
;
A
#
# COMPACT_ATOMS: atom_id res chain seq x y z
N HIS A 1 -13.85 -14.92 -4.29
CA HIS A 1 -12.69 -14.44 -5.07
C HIS A 1 -13.07 -13.67 -6.34
N GLY A 2 -14.04 -14.13 -7.16
CA GLY A 2 -14.40 -13.47 -8.41
C GLY A 2 -14.78 -11.99 -8.26
N LEU A 3 -15.62 -11.66 -7.28
CA LEU A 3 -16.01 -10.28 -6.99
C LEU A 3 -14.81 -9.41 -6.60
N MET A 4 -13.90 -9.93 -5.77
CA MET A 4 -12.72 -9.19 -5.35
C MET A 4 -11.71 -8.99 -6.49
N ALA A 5 -11.58 -9.96 -7.40
CA ALA A 5 -10.78 -9.81 -8.60
C ALA A 5 -11.34 -8.70 -9.51
N LEU A 6 -12.65 -8.68 -9.74
CA LEU A 6 -13.32 -7.64 -10.52
C LEU A 6 -13.17 -6.26 -9.86
N LEU A 7 -13.37 -6.17 -8.54
CA LEU A 7 -13.19 -4.93 -7.80
C LEU A 7 -11.74 -4.44 -7.91
N SER A 8 -10.77 -5.32 -7.74
CA SER A 8 -9.34 -4.98 -7.84
C SER A 8 -8.99 -4.48 -9.24
N ALA A 9 -9.44 -5.17 -10.28
CA ALA A 9 -9.23 -4.74 -11.66
C ALA A 9 -9.91 -3.38 -11.94
N GLY A 10 -11.14 -3.20 -11.48
CA GLY A 10 -11.87 -1.93 -11.61
C GLY A 10 -11.15 -0.77 -10.92
N LEU A 11 -10.66 -0.97 -9.69
CA LEU A 11 -9.88 0.04 -8.97
C LEU A 11 -8.59 0.40 -9.73
N VAL A 12 -7.85 -0.59 -10.21
CA VAL A 12 -6.62 -0.36 -10.99
C VAL A 12 -6.92 0.45 -12.25
N LEU A 13 -7.99 0.13 -12.98
CA LEU A 13 -8.37 0.87 -14.18
C LEU A 13 -8.81 2.31 -13.88
N ILE A 14 -9.57 2.52 -12.79
CA ILE A 14 -9.97 3.86 -12.34
C ILE A 14 -8.74 4.70 -11.99
N PHE A 15 -7.84 4.17 -11.18
CA PHE A 15 -6.61 4.90 -10.81
C PHE A 15 -5.68 5.10 -12.01
N ALA A 16 -5.60 4.13 -12.93
CA ALA A 16 -4.86 4.31 -14.17
C ALA A 16 -5.44 5.43 -15.06
N ALA A 17 -6.76 5.63 -15.05
CA ALA A 17 -7.39 6.74 -15.74
C ALA A 17 -7.09 8.09 -15.06
N ILE A 18 -7.10 8.14 -13.72
CA ILE A 18 -6.74 9.35 -12.94
C ILE A 18 -5.28 9.76 -13.21
N HIS A 19 -4.39 8.79 -13.36
CA HIS A 19 -2.97 9.03 -13.64
C HIS A 19 -2.66 9.03 -15.15
N GLY A 20 -3.63 9.34 -16.01
CA GLY A 20 -3.50 9.26 -17.48
C GLY A 20 -2.38 10.09 -18.09
N GLU A 21 -2.07 11.25 -17.49
CA GLU A 21 -1.02 12.19 -17.94
C GLU A 21 0.42 11.68 -17.70
N TRP A 22 0.58 10.65 -16.86
CA TRP A 22 1.90 10.12 -16.54
C TRP A 22 2.37 9.11 -17.59
N SER A 23 3.71 8.97 -17.71
CA SER A 23 4.29 7.92 -18.55
C SER A 23 3.75 6.53 -18.16
N PRO A 24 3.71 5.55 -19.09
CA PRO A 24 3.08 4.25 -18.83
C PRO A 24 3.60 3.57 -17.56
N MET A 25 4.90 3.61 -17.30
CA MET A 25 5.50 3.02 -16.11
C MET A 25 4.98 3.69 -14.83
N HIS A 26 5.02 5.02 -14.75
CA HIS A 26 4.54 5.77 -13.57
C HIS A 26 3.03 5.62 -13.38
N ARG A 27 2.26 5.63 -14.47
CA ARG A 27 0.81 5.45 -14.47
C ARG A 27 0.41 4.12 -13.82
N TRP A 28 0.94 3.02 -14.31
CA TRP A 28 0.59 1.70 -13.79
C TRP A 28 1.15 1.46 -12.39
N ASN A 29 2.36 1.95 -12.11
CA ASN A 29 2.95 1.89 -10.79
C ASN A 29 2.05 2.53 -9.73
N ARG A 30 1.57 3.76 -9.98
CA ARG A 30 0.67 4.50 -9.08
C ARG A 30 -0.69 3.82 -8.97
N ALA A 31 -1.27 3.41 -10.10
CA ALA A 31 -2.59 2.77 -10.11
C ALA A 31 -2.63 1.49 -9.27
N LEU A 32 -1.59 0.66 -9.34
CA LEU A 32 -1.47 -0.55 -8.53
C LEU A 32 -1.28 -0.23 -7.04
N ALA A 33 -0.48 0.78 -6.72
CA ALA A 33 -0.24 1.21 -5.35
C ALA A 33 -1.52 1.76 -4.69
N ASP A 34 -2.25 2.65 -5.40
CA ASP A 34 -3.48 3.26 -4.90
C ASP A 34 -4.58 2.21 -4.71
N ALA A 35 -4.75 1.30 -5.68
CA ALA A 35 -5.70 0.20 -5.57
C ALA A 35 -5.35 -0.74 -4.41
N SER A 36 -4.07 -1.06 -4.22
CA SER A 36 -3.58 -1.84 -3.08
C SER A 36 -3.94 -1.16 -1.76
N LEU A 37 -3.68 0.14 -1.62
CA LEU A 37 -3.98 0.90 -0.40
C LEU A 37 -5.47 0.88 -0.08
N VAL A 38 -6.35 1.05 -1.08
CA VAL A 38 -7.81 0.96 -0.89
C VAL A 38 -8.22 -0.43 -0.41
N LEU A 39 -7.65 -1.50 -0.96
CA LEU A 39 -7.97 -2.87 -0.53
C LEU A 39 -7.47 -3.17 0.90
N VAL A 40 -6.30 -2.65 1.28
CA VAL A 40 -5.82 -2.72 2.67
C VAL A 40 -6.74 -1.92 3.59
N ALA A 41 -7.18 -0.73 3.19
CA ALA A 41 -8.15 0.08 3.94
C ALA A 41 -9.49 -0.65 4.12
N LEU A 42 -10.00 -1.33 3.09
CA LEU A 42 -11.18 -2.19 3.20
C LEU A 42 -10.96 -3.32 4.21
N SER A 43 -9.83 -4.01 4.15
CA SER A 43 -9.48 -5.06 5.12
C SER A 43 -9.47 -4.53 6.56
N MET A 44 -9.02 -3.28 6.75
CA MET A 44 -8.99 -2.60 8.05
C MET A 44 -10.36 -2.13 8.50
N GLY A 45 -11.20 -1.64 7.58
CA GLY A 45 -12.47 -0.97 7.86
C GLY A 45 -13.65 -1.93 8.04
N LEU A 46 -13.69 -3.07 7.32
CA LEU A 46 -14.84 -3.99 7.30
C LEU A 46 -15.17 -4.57 8.68
N GLY A 47 -14.17 -4.90 9.51
CA GLY A 47 -14.40 -5.39 10.86
C GLY A 47 -15.07 -4.35 11.77
N PRO A 48 -14.50 -3.15 11.93
CA PRO A 48 -15.13 -2.03 12.61
C PRO A 48 -16.53 -1.70 12.08
N LEU A 49 -16.69 -1.64 10.76
CA LEU A 49 -17.97 -1.36 10.13
C LEU A 49 -19.05 -2.38 10.51
N ALA A 50 -18.71 -3.67 10.51
CA ALA A 50 -19.64 -4.74 10.92
C ALA A 50 -20.02 -4.68 12.39
N ARG A 51 -19.16 -4.11 13.26
CA ARG A 51 -19.52 -3.84 14.67
C ARG A 51 -20.50 -2.67 14.79
N LEU A 52 -20.36 -1.66 13.95
CA LEU A 52 -21.20 -0.47 13.99
C LEU A 52 -22.55 -0.69 13.31
N LEU A 53 -22.58 -1.37 12.17
CA LEU A 53 -23.73 -1.54 11.31
C LEU A 53 -24.02 -3.04 11.08
N ARG A 54 -25.16 -3.53 11.57
CA ARG A 54 -25.57 -4.95 11.40
C ARG A 54 -25.54 -5.44 9.94
N PRO A 55 -26.03 -4.68 8.93
CA PRO A 55 -25.99 -5.13 7.54
C PRO A 55 -24.57 -5.37 7.01
N ALA A 56 -23.55 -4.68 7.55
CA ALA A 56 -22.17 -4.83 7.12
C ALA A 56 -21.54 -6.19 7.50
N VAL A 57 -22.21 -7.00 8.32
CA VAL A 57 -21.80 -8.38 8.59
C VAL A 57 -21.80 -9.23 7.32
N LEU A 58 -22.67 -8.93 6.34
CA LEU A 58 -22.75 -9.62 5.05
C LEU A 58 -21.47 -9.46 4.19
N VAL A 59 -20.76 -8.36 4.35
CA VAL A 59 -19.51 -8.09 3.61
C VAL A 59 -18.25 -8.44 4.39
N LEU A 60 -18.38 -8.87 5.66
CA LEU A 60 -17.26 -9.25 6.51
C LEU A 60 -16.36 -10.37 5.92
N PRO A 61 -16.89 -11.40 5.23
CA PRO A 61 -16.05 -12.42 4.59
C PRO A 61 -15.03 -11.85 3.60
N TYR A 62 -15.33 -10.74 2.92
CA TYR A 62 -14.43 -10.09 1.97
C TYR A 62 -13.22 -9.41 2.62
N ARG A 63 -13.21 -9.23 3.96
CA ARG A 63 -12.09 -8.65 4.70
C ARG A 63 -10.77 -9.37 4.42
N ARG A 64 -10.79 -10.71 4.45
CA ARG A 64 -9.63 -11.56 4.18
C ARG A 64 -9.18 -11.44 2.74
N GLU A 65 -10.13 -11.54 1.81
CA GLU A 65 -9.85 -11.44 0.38
C GLU A 65 -9.28 -10.07 0.01
N SER A 66 -9.84 -8.98 0.56
CA SER A 66 -9.30 -7.63 0.36
C SER A 66 -7.82 -7.54 0.75
N GLY A 67 -7.43 -8.11 1.88
CA GLY A 67 -6.02 -8.13 2.31
C GLY A 67 -5.11 -8.92 1.35
N ILE A 68 -5.56 -10.07 0.87
CA ILE A 68 -4.82 -10.91 -0.10
C ILE A 68 -4.65 -10.18 -1.43
N TYR A 69 -5.73 -9.63 -2.00
CA TYR A 69 -5.67 -8.88 -3.27
C TYR A 69 -4.86 -7.59 -3.13
N GLY A 70 -4.95 -6.90 -1.99
CA GLY A 70 -4.09 -5.75 -1.68
C GLY A 70 -2.61 -6.13 -1.71
N CYS A 71 -2.23 -7.26 -1.11
CA CYS A 71 -0.86 -7.78 -1.16
C CYS A 71 -0.42 -8.11 -2.60
N LEU A 72 -1.28 -8.75 -3.41
CA LEU A 72 -0.96 -9.08 -4.80
C LEU A 72 -0.71 -7.82 -5.64
N LEU A 73 -1.53 -6.77 -5.47
CA LEU A 73 -1.31 -5.49 -6.16
C LEU A 73 -0.05 -4.78 -5.67
N ALA A 74 0.28 -4.85 -4.36
CA ALA A 74 1.54 -4.32 -3.83
C ALA A 74 2.76 -5.05 -4.38
N LEU A 75 2.69 -6.37 -4.58
CA LEU A 75 3.74 -7.15 -5.25
C LEU A 75 3.91 -6.73 -6.72
N ALA A 76 2.81 -6.52 -7.44
CA ALA A 76 2.85 -6.04 -8.81
C ALA A 76 3.44 -4.62 -8.90
N HIS A 77 3.06 -3.72 -7.98
CA HIS A 77 3.66 -2.40 -7.82
C HIS A 77 5.18 -2.48 -7.60
N ALA A 78 5.63 -3.30 -6.65
CA ALA A 78 7.06 -3.50 -6.40
C ALA A 78 7.80 -4.08 -7.63
N GLY A 79 7.16 -4.98 -8.37
CA GLY A 79 7.69 -5.52 -9.62
C GLY A 79 7.92 -4.44 -10.68
N ILE A 80 6.98 -3.51 -10.85
CA ILE A 80 7.16 -2.37 -11.77
C ILE A 80 8.32 -1.47 -11.33
N ILE A 81 8.48 -1.23 -10.03
CA ILE A 81 9.61 -0.45 -9.50
C ILE A 81 10.93 -1.15 -9.83
N LEU A 82 11.04 -2.44 -9.56
CA LEU A 82 12.28 -3.20 -9.76
C LEU A 82 12.69 -3.25 -11.24
N VAL A 83 11.73 -3.43 -12.15
CA VAL A 83 12.00 -3.58 -13.58
C VAL A 83 12.07 -2.22 -14.28
N GLY A 84 11.15 -1.31 -13.97
CA GLY A 84 10.95 -0.09 -14.76
C GLY A 84 11.65 1.15 -14.23
N TRP A 85 11.84 1.24 -12.90
CA TRP A 85 12.50 2.41 -12.31
C TRP A 85 13.96 2.13 -11.96
N VAL A 86 14.21 1.11 -11.13
CA VAL A 86 15.56 0.86 -10.63
C VAL A 86 16.39 -0.03 -11.56
N GLU A 87 15.73 -0.68 -12.53
CA GLU A 87 16.40 -1.54 -13.52
C GLU A 87 17.36 -2.55 -12.86
N TRP A 88 16.92 -3.11 -11.72
CA TRP A 88 17.68 -4.03 -10.86
C TRP A 88 18.93 -3.43 -10.19
N ASP A 89 19.20 -2.14 -10.35
CA ASP A 89 20.19 -1.44 -9.51
C ASP A 89 19.56 -1.10 -8.14
N LEU A 90 19.78 -1.96 -7.16
CA LEU A 90 19.17 -1.84 -5.84
C LEU A 90 19.62 -0.56 -5.09
N MET A 91 20.77 0.04 -5.45
CA MET A 91 21.21 1.30 -4.86
C MET A 91 20.24 2.44 -5.19
N ARG A 92 19.60 2.39 -6.36
CA ARG A 92 18.57 3.37 -6.77
C ARG A 92 17.33 3.32 -5.90
N LEU A 93 16.97 2.16 -5.31
CA LEU A 93 15.89 2.08 -4.30
C LEU A 93 16.15 2.93 -3.07
N PHE A 94 17.42 3.14 -2.74
CA PHE A 94 17.83 3.92 -1.58
C PHE A 94 18.20 5.37 -1.92
N GLY A 95 17.92 5.81 -3.15
CA GLY A 95 18.13 7.18 -3.59
C GLY A 95 19.57 7.48 -4.04
N PHE A 96 20.37 6.45 -4.29
CA PHE A 96 21.72 6.59 -4.83
C PHE A 96 21.70 6.39 -6.34
N GLU A 97 22.48 7.20 -7.07
CA GLU A 97 22.73 7.03 -8.49
C GLU A 97 24.23 6.96 -8.76
N TRP A 98 24.61 6.15 -9.74
CA TRP A 98 25.99 6.03 -10.15
C TRP A 98 26.42 7.31 -10.88
N ASN A 99 27.45 7.99 -10.38
CA ASN A 99 28.07 9.14 -11.03
C ASN A 99 29.35 8.68 -11.77
N PRO A 100 29.37 8.72 -13.12
CA PRO A 100 30.52 8.27 -13.89
C PRO A 100 31.74 9.17 -13.77
N GLU A 101 31.57 10.47 -13.43
CA GLU A 101 32.68 11.42 -13.22
C GLU A 101 33.40 11.15 -11.88
N LEU A 102 32.62 10.81 -10.85
CA LEU A 102 33.16 10.52 -9.52
C LEU A 102 33.51 9.04 -9.33
N LEU A 103 33.15 8.18 -10.29
CA LEU A 103 33.28 6.71 -10.20
C LEU A 103 32.70 6.13 -8.90
N SER A 104 31.62 6.72 -8.43
CA SER A 104 30.98 6.35 -7.16
C SER A 104 29.48 6.59 -7.16
N TYR A 105 28.76 5.89 -6.26
CA TYR A 105 27.36 6.18 -6.00
C TYR A 105 27.24 7.48 -5.19
N VAL A 106 26.37 8.38 -5.64
CA VAL A 106 26.04 9.63 -4.94
C VAL A 106 24.57 9.62 -4.54
N MET A 107 24.26 10.16 -3.38
CA MET A 107 22.89 10.28 -2.91
C MET A 107 22.22 11.48 -3.57
N PHE A 108 21.23 11.22 -4.40
CA PHE A 108 20.46 12.24 -5.12
C PHE A 108 19.20 12.68 -4.38
N GLN A 109 18.60 11.78 -3.61
CA GLN A 109 17.29 12.04 -2.97
C GLN A 109 17.32 11.59 -1.51
N GLN A 110 17.50 12.56 -0.63
CA GLN A 110 17.39 12.34 0.82
C GLN A 110 15.95 11.97 1.19
N GLY A 111 15.78 10.99 2.08
CA GLY A 111 14.47 10.53 2.52
C GLY A 111 13.82 9.48 1.60
N PHE A 112 14.15 9.46 0.31
CA PHE A 112 13.62 8.48 -0.64
C PHE A 112 13.94 7.04 -0.22
N GLY A 113 15.19 6.77 0.16
CA GLY A 113 15.61 5.47 0.64
C GLY A 113 14.88 5.03 1.90
N LEU A 114 14.65 5.93 2.85
CA LEU A 114 13.88 5.62 4.06
C LEU A 114 12.42 5.29 3.71
N ALA A 115 11.79 6.06 2.83
CA ALA A 115 10.43 5.80 2.40
C ALA A 115 10.30 4.43 1.72
N ASN A 116 11.26 4.07 0.86
CA ASN A 116 11.29 2.76 0.23
C ASN A 116 11.57 1.62 1.22
N ALA A 117 12.44 1.82 2.20
CA ALA A 117 12.66 0.84 3.27
C ALA A 117 11.37 0.59 4.09
N ILE A 118 10.61 1.64 4.39
CA ILE A 118 9.28 1.53 5.02
C ILE A 118 8.32 0.74 4.13
N GLY A 119 8.30 1.02 2.82
CA GLY A 119 7.48 0.29 1.84
C GLY A 119 7.85 -1.19 1.75
N ILE A 120 9.14 -1.50 1.75
CA ILE A 120 9.64 -2.90 1.77
C ILE A 120 9.19 -3.61 3.06
N ALA A 121 9.30 -2.96 4.22
CA ALA A 121 8.84 -3.52 5.48
C ALA A 121 7.32 -3.77 5.46
N ALA A 122 6.53 -2.83 4.91
CA ALA A 122 5.10 -3.00 4.71
C ALA A 122 4.80 -4.20 3.79
N LEU A 123 5.51 -4.33 2.67
CA LEU A 123 5.32 -5.42 1.72
C LEU A 123 5.63 -6.79 2.34
N LEU A 124 6.76 -6.91 3.06
CA LEU A 124 7.13 -8.15 3.75
C LEU A 124 6.07 -8.55 4.79
N LEU A 125 5.54 -7.58 5.53
CA LEU A 125 4.46 -7.83 6.48
C LEU A 125 3.16 -8.19 5.77
N ALA A 126 2.83 -7.56 4.64
CA ALA A 126 1.67 -7.91 3.83
C ALA A 126 1.76 -9.36 3.30
N ILE A 127 2.93 -9.78 2.82
CA ILE A 127 3.18 -11.16 2.37
C ILE A 127 2.98 -12.13 3.54
N LEU A 128 3.55 -11.85 4.71
CA LEU A 128 3.39 -12.68 5.90
C LEU A 128 1.92 -12.83 6.28
N LEU A 129 1.16 -11.74 6.31
CA LEU A 129 -0.25 -11.76 6.65
C LEU A 129 -1.08 -12.47 5.58
N ALA A 130 -0.82 -12.25 4.29
CA ALA A 130 -1.54 -12.88 3.19
C ALA A 130 -1.30 -14.39 3.16
N THR A 131 -0.06 -14.86 3.27
CA THR A 131 0.30 -16.29 3.26
C THR A 131 -0.25 -17.04 4.47
N THR A 132 -0.39 -16.36 5.61
CA THR A 132 -0.99 -16.93 6.82
C THR A 132 -2.51 -16.72 6.90
N SER A 133 -3.12 -16.06 5.95
CA SER A 133 -4.57 -15.85 5.85
C SER A 133 -5.31 -17.07 5.33
N SER A 134 -5.12 -18.25 5.94
CA SER A 134 -5.77 -19.50 5.55
C SER A 134 -6.25 -20.28 6.78
N ASP A 135 -7.28 -21.11 6.59
CA ASP A 135 -7.78 -21.98 7.65
C ASP A 135 -6.73 -23.04 8.04
N ALA A 136 -5.88 -23.43 7.08
CA ALA A 136 -4.75 -24.30 7.35
C ALA A 136 -3.71 -23.62 8.28
N ALA A 137 -3.40 -22.35 8.02
CA ALA A 137 -2.52 -21.58 8.90
C ALA A 137 -3.12 -21.42 10.30
N MET A 138 -4.42 -21.13 10.39
CA MET A 138 -5.11 -21.01 11.67
C MET A 138 -5.09 -22.33 12.46
N ARG A 139 -5.25 -23.47 11.80
CA ARG A 139 -5.13 -24.79 12.44
C ARG A 139 -3.70 -25.07 12.94
N ARG A 140 -2.67 -24.68 12.16
CA ARG A 140 -1.25 -24.90 12.51
C ARG A 140 -0.78 -23.99 13.65
N LEU A 141 -1.18 -22.73 13.65
CA LEU A 141 -0.74 -21.71 14.63
C LEU A 141 -1.63 -21.72 15.90
N GLY A 142 -2.77 -22.39 15.84
CA GLY A 142 -3.83 -22.23 16.84
C GLY A 142 -4.54 -20.89 16.69
N VAL A 143 -5.79 -20.82 17.17
CA VAL A 143 -6.66 -19.63 17.00
C VAL A 143 -6.03 -18.39 17.66
N SER A 144 -5.44 -18.55 18.84
CA SER A 144 -4.83 -17.43 19.58
C SER A 144 -3.59 -16.89 18.86
N GLY A 145 -2.64 -17.77 18.47
CA GLY A 145 -1.43 -17.38 17.74
C GLY A 145 -1.77 -16.76 16.38
N TRP A 146 -2.72 -17.34 15.66
CA TRP A 146 -3.18 -16.78 14.39
C TRP A 146 -3.81 -15.39 14.56
N LYS A 147 -4.68 -15.18 15.55
CA LYS A 147 -5.25 -13.85 15.84
C LYS A 147 -4.18 -12.83 16.20
N PHE A 148 -3.20 -13.21 17.02
CA PHE A 148 -2.07 -12.34 17.36
C PHE A 148 -1.29 -11.93 16.11
N LEU A 149 -0.94 -12.89 15.23
CA LEU A 149 -0.25 -12.59 13.98
C LEU A 149 -1.07 -11.66 13.08
N GLN A 150 -2.38 -11.88 12.94
CA GLN A 150 -3.26 -11.06 12.11
C GLN A 150 -3.47 -9.63 12.67
N MET A 151 -3.13 -9.35 13.94
CA MET A 151 -3.05 -7.97 14.44
C MET A 151 -1.93 -7.16 13.76
N GLY A 152 -0.98 -7.82 13.12
CA GLY A 152 0.05 -7.22 12.26
C GLY A 152 -0.51 -6.34 11.12
N VAL A 153 -1.81 -6.41 10.86
CA VAL A 153 -2.48 -5.48 9.93
C VAL A 153 -2.41 -4.02 10.40
N LEU A 154 -2.28 -3.77 11.70
CA LEU A 154 -2.14 -2.41 12.25
C LEU A 154 -0.78 -1.77 11.88
N PRO A 155 0.37 -2.39 12.21
CA PRO A 155 1.66 -1.88 11.74
C PRO A 155 1.74 -1.88 10.20
N LEU A 156 1.18 -2.85 9.48
CA LEU A 156 1.09 -2.81 8.03
C LEU A 156 0.41 -1.52 7.55
N TRP A 157 -0.75 -1.18 8.11
CA TRP A 157 -1.47 0.03 7.77
C TRP A 157 -0.62 1.29 7.96
N TRP A 158 0.00 1.45 9.14
CA TRP A 158 0.81 2.62 9.43
C TRP A 158 2.07 2.72 8.58
N LEU A 159 2.73 1.61 8.28
CA LEU A 159 3.86 1.57 7.35
C LEU A 159 3.42 1.98 5.94
N SER A 160 2.27 1.48 5.47
CA SER A 160 1.71 1.86 4.17
C SER A 160 1.34 3.34 4.13
N VAL A 161 0.69 3.85 5.19
CA VAL A 161 0.35 5.28 5.31
C VAL A 161 1.61 6.14 5.29
N ALA A 162 2.64 5.79 6.04
CA ALA A 162 3.90 6.54 6.10
C ALA A 162 4.62 6.55 4.74
N HIS A 163 4.69 5.38 4.07
CA HIS A 163 5.28 5.25 2.75
C HIS A 163 4.56 6.13 1.71
N VAL A 164 3.23 6.03 1.64
CA VAL A 164 2.42 6.81 0.69
C VAL A 164 2.47 8.30 1.01
N ALA A 165 2.38 8.67 2.29
CA ALA A 165 2.46 10.07 2.72
C ALA A 165 3.77 10.74 2.30
N TYR A 166 4.90 10.03 2.39
CA TYR A 166 6.17 10.57 1.89
C TYR A 166 6.07 10.91 0.40
N PHE A 167 5.58 10.01 -0.44
CA PHE A 167 5.48 10.23 -1.88
C PHE A 167 4.44 11.27 -2.28
N LEU A 168 3.38 11.46 -1.49
CA LEU A 168 2.37 12.46 -1.76
C LEU A 168 2.73 13.86 -1.30
N PHE A 169 3.47 14.00 -0.19
CA PHE A 169 3.65 15.30 0.48
C PHE A 169 5.11 15.72 0.62
N MET A 170 6.06 14.80 0.74
CA MET A 170 7.45 15.14 1.08
C MET A 170 8.41 14.96 -0.09
N HIS A 171 8.18 14.00 -0.96
CA HIS A 171 9.08 13.68 -2.06
C HIS A 171 9.39 14.89 -2.95
N PHE A 172 8.42 15.78 -3.15
CA PHE A 172 8.54 16.96 -4.00
C PHE A 172 9.17 18.17 -3.32
N LEU A 173 9.31 18.20 -2.00
CA LEU A 173 9.92 19.30 -1.27
C LEU A 173 11.43 19.42 -1.50
N SER A 174 12.06 18.31 -1.86
CA SER A 174 13.52 18.22 -2.11
C SER A 174 13.88 18.18 -3.60
N PHE A 175 12.94 18.48 -4.49
CA PHE A 175 13.19 18.42 -5.92
C PHE A 175 13.97 19.65 -6.39
N HIS A 176 15.14 19.43 -6.99
CA HIS A 176 15.98 20.49 -7.57
C HIS A 176 15.54 20.91 -9.00
N ARG A 177 14.51 20.27 -9.54
CA ARG A 177 13.91 20.57 -10.85
C ARG A 177 12.50 21.16 -10.65
N ALA A 178 11.84 21.53 -11.75
CA ALA A 178 10.48 22.05 -11.69
C ALA A 178 9.58 21.14 -10.83
N THR A 179 8.93 21.72 -9.83
CA THR A 179 8.03 20.99 -8.93
C THR A 179 6.89 20.41 -9.76
N PRO A 180 6.68 19.08 -9.76
CA PRO A 180 5.55 18.48 -10.46
C PRO A 180 4.22 18.99 -9.92
N GLU A 181 3.18 18.95 -10.73
CA GLU A 181 1.84 19.25 -10.26
C GLU A 181 1.44 18.34 -9.08
N PRO A 182 0.68 18.88 -8.10
CA PRO A 182 0.22 18.11 -6.96
C PRO A 182 -0.55 16.87 -7.41
N ASN A 183 -0.31 15.74 -6.76
CA ASN A 183 -1.07 14.52 -7.03
C ASN A 183 -2.56 14.75 -6.68
N PRO A 184 -3.51 14.53 -7.60
CA PRO A 184 -4.93 14.78 -7.38
C PRO A 184 -5.50 13.93 -6.23
N LEU A 185 -4.81 12.88 -5.80
CA LEU A 185 -5.25 11.97 -4.74
C LEU A 185 -4.77 12.37 -3.34
N GLN A 186 -4.01 13.46 -3.16
CA GLN A 186 -3.51 13.89 -1.84
C GLN A 186 -4.64 14.01 -0.79
N TYR A 187 -5.70 14.73 -1.11
CA TYR A 187 -6.82 14.92 -0.18
C TYR A 187 -7.65 13.65 0.01
N TRP A 188 -7.81 12.85 -1.04
CA TRP A 188 -8.48 11.55 -0.96
C TRP A 188 -7.73 10.57 -0.05
N PHE A 189 -6.41 10.58 -0.10
CA PHE A 189 -5.57 9.80 0.81
C PHE A 189 -5.83 10.19 2.27
N VAL A 190 -5.81 11.49 2.57
CA VAL A 190 -6.12 11.98 3.93
C VAL A 190 -7.52 11.55 4.37
N GLY A 191 -8.52 11.73 3.50
CA GLY A 191 -9.88 11.29 3.76
C GLY A 191 -9.99 9.79 4.04
N LEU A 192 -9.28 8.96 3.27
CA LEU A 192 -9.24 7.51 3.48
C LEU A 192 -8.63 7.14 4.84
N VAL A 193 -7.52 7.78 5.22
CA VAL A 193 -6.87 7.56 6.53
C VAL A 193 -7.79 7.95 7.66
N VAL A 194 -8.41 9.14 7.59
CA VAL A 194 -9.37 9.63 8.60
C VAL A 194 -10.59 8.70 8.69
N LEU A 195 -11.12 8.23 7.56
CA LEU A 195 -12.24 7.29 7.54
C LEU A 195 -11.91 5.98 8.26
N VAL A 196 -10.78 5.37 7.95
CA VAL A 196 -10.36 4.10 8.57
C VAL A 196 -10.16 4.27 10.07
N LEU A 197 -9.50 5.34 10.50
CA LEU A 197 -9.28 5.64 11.91
C LEU A 197 -10.58 5.96 12.63
N GLY A 198 -11.46 6.77 12.03
CA GLY A 198 -12.75 7.12 12.59
C GLY A 198 -13.65 5.90 12.80
N LEU A 199 -13.72 4.99 11.79
CA LEU A 199 -14.44 3.72 11.93
C LEU A 199 -13.89 2.85 13.07
N ARG A 200 -12.58 2.78 13.21
CA ARG A 200 -11.94 1.99 14.26
C ARG A 200 -12.20 2.57 15.65
N LEU A 201 -12.06 3.90 15.79
CA LEU A 201 -12.34 4.61 17.04
C LEU A 201 -13.81 4.46 17.42
N ALA A 202 -14.73 4.70 16.50
CA ALA A 202 -16.17 4.55 16.76
C ALA A 202 -16.53 3.12 17.19
N ALA A 203 -15.94 2.10 16.54
CA ALA A 203 -16.15 0.70 16.93
C ALA A 203 -15.48 0.31 18.26
N TYR A 204 -14.47 1.05 18.69
CA TYR A 204 -13.85 0.85 20.01
C TYR A 204 -14.69 1.46 21.14
N LEU A 205 -15.28 2.63 20.90
CA LEU A 205 -16.10 3.35 21.87
C LEU A 205 -17.51 2.77 22.07
N LYS A 206 -18.01 1.94 21.12
CA LYS A 206 -19.29 1.22 21.21
C LYS A 206 -19.16 -0.08 22.01
#